data_707f896d276ef9e111fa8ead0cfcf9b5
#
_entry.id   707f896d276ef9e111fa8ead0cfcf9b5
#
_cell.length_a   1.000
_cell.length_b   1.000
_cell.length_c   1.000
_cell.angle_alpha   90.00
_cell.angle_beta   90.00
_cell.angle_gamma   90.00
#
_symmetry.space_group_name_H-M   'P 1'
#
loop_
_entity.id
_entity.type
_entity.pdbx_description
1 polymer ?
#
loop_
_entity_poly.entity_id
_entity_poly.type
_entity_poly.pdbx_seq_one_letter_code
_entity_poly.pdbx_strand_id
1 'polypeptide(L)'
;LKNLIHIELKNIDTSFDINNIFFSEHHISHAASAFYPSPFDEALILVMDGVGEWVTSTVAYGKDNKIKILKEIKFPHSLGLLYSAFTYYVGFKVNSGEYKLMGLAPYGIPKYKDKIKNELIDLKSDGSFRIKQEYFDYSTGLKMVNSKFVKLFGEPVRVPDKDLLTQFHMDIAASIQAVTEEILILITRNLAKEYKVKNLCLAGGVALNCVAN
;
A
#
# COMPACT_ATOMS: atom_id res chain seq x y z
N LEU A 1 -25.78 1.33 6.50
CA LEU A 1 -24.81 0.48 7.22
C LEU A 1 -25.09 0.48 8.72
N LYS A 2 -25.19 1.64 9.42
CA LYS A 2 -25.39 1.73 10.87
C LYS A 2 -26.60 0.92 11.34
N ASN A 3 -27.76 1.06 10.65
CA ASN A 3 -28.98 0.32 10.98
C ASN A 3 -28.85 -1.19 10.81
N LEU A 4 -28.14 -1.66 9.77
CA LEU A 4 -27.90 -3.10 9.56
C LEU A 4 -27.05 -3.68 10.69
N ILE A 5 -25.95 -3.00 11.05
CA ILE A 5 -25.10 -3.40 12.17
C ILE A 5 -25.92 -3.45 13.48
N HIS A 6 -26.76 -2.44 13.71
CA HIS A 6 -27.61 -2.38 14.91
C HIS A 6 -28.59 -3.57 14.99
N ILE A 7 -29.22 -3.96 13.87
CA ILE A 7 -30.13 -5.12 13.81
C ILE A 7 -29.36 -6.38 14.21
N GLU A 8 -28.18 -6.60 13.66
CA GLU A 8 -27.37 -7.78 13.99
C GLU A 8 -26.89 -7.76 15.45
N LEU A 9 -26.47 -6.62 15.96
CA LEU A 9 -26.06 -6.49 17.37
C LEU A 9 -27.24 -6.71 18.34
N LYS A 10 -28.45 -6.29 17.98
CA LYS A 10 -29.66 -6.57 18.78
C LYS A 10 -30.03 -8.05 18.85
N ASN A 11 -29.62 -8.87 17.90
CA ASN A 11 -29.79 -10.32 17.98
C ASN A 11 -28.89 -10.95 19.07
N ILE A 12 -27.81 -10.26 19.46
CA ILE A 12 -26.88 -10.70 20.50
C ILE A 12 -27.25 -10.06 21.86
N ASP A 13 -27.51 -8.76 21.86
CA ASP A 13 -27.93 -7.99 23.03
C ASP A 13 -29.11 -7.07 22.66
N THR A 14 -30.30 -7.44 23.11
CA THR A 14 -31.56 -6.71 22.83
C THR A 14 -31.56 -5.29 23.37
N SER A 15 -30.71 -4.99 24.37
CA SER A 15 -30.58 -3.66 24.98
C SER A 15 -29.61 -2.75 24.24
N PHE A 16 -28.88 -3.25 23.21
CA PHE A 16 -27.85 -2.48 22.51
C PHE A 16 -28.40 -1.21 21.86
N ASP A 17 -27.84 -0.04 22.22
CA ASP A 17 -28.24 1.25 21.67
C ASP A 17 -27.47 1.56 20.39
N ILE A 18 -28.20 1.94 19.33
CA ILE A 18 -27.64 2.37 18.05
C ILE A 18 -26.68 3.58 18.19
N ASN A 19 -26.86 4.41 19.19
CA ASN A 19 -26.00 5.56 19.46
C ASN A 19 -24.58 5.16 19.90
N ASN A 20 -24.40 3.91 20.33
CA ASN A 20 -23.09 3.37 20.68
C ASN A 20 -22.28 2.87 19.46
N ILE A 21 -22.81 2.99 18.24
CA ILE A 21 -22.09 2.68 17.01
C ILE A 21 -21.43 3.94 16.48
N PHE A 22 -20.11 3.95 16.43
CA PHE A 22 -19.29 5.02 15.86
C PHE A 22 -18.50 4.48 14.68
N PHE A 23 -18.24 5.34 13.70
CA PHE A 23 -17.37 5.03 12.57
C PHE A 23 -16.13 5.93 12.64
N SER A 24 -14.99 5.37 12.29
CA SER A 24 -13.72 6.09 12.15
C SER A 24 -13.26 6.02 10.70
N GLU A 25 -12.56 7.04 10.24
CA GLU A 25 -11.90 7.01 8.94
C GLU A 25 -10.84 5.92 8.89
N HIS A 26 -10.68 5.28 7.73
CA HIS A 26 -9.81 4.11 7.53
C HIS A 26 -8.35 4.39 7.94
N HIS A 27 -7.75 5.45 7.39
CA HIS A 27 -6.35 5.79 7.68
C HIS A 27 -6.12 6.30 9.10
N ILE A 28 -7.13 6.94 9.72
CA ILE A 28 -7.07 7.30 11.14
C ILE A 28 -7.08 6.03 12.01
N SER A 29 -7.89 5.03 11.65
CA SER A 29 -7.91 3.75 12.35
C SER A 29 -6.58 3.02 12.26
N HIS A 30 -5.95 3.01 11.08
CA HIS A 30 -4.59 2.49 10.91
C HIS A 30 -3.56 3.25 11.75
N ALA A 31 -3.59 4.58 11.72
CA ALA A 31 -2.67 5.41 12.49
C ALA A 31 -2.82 5.16 13.99
N ALA A 32 -4.05 5.08 14.47
CA ALA A 32 -4.35 4.80 15.87
C ALA A 32 -3.88 3.40 16.30
N SER A 33 -4.09 2.39 15.45
CA SER A 33 -3.68 1.00 15.73
C SER A 33 -2.16 0.83 15.83
N ALA A 34 -1.38 1.69 15.17
CA ALA A 34 0.08 1.65 15.23
C ALA A 34 0.65 2.55 16.34
N PHE A 35 0.07 3.72 16.55
CA PHE A 35 0.62 4.72 17.49
C PHE A 35 0.26 4.43 18.95
N TYR A 36 -1.04 4.22 19.26
CA TYR A 36 -1.46 4.08 20.66
C TYR A 36 -0.88 2.87 21.41
N PRO A 37 -0.66 1.68 20.79
CA PRO A 37 0.02 0.58 21.46
C PRO A 37 1.56 0.70 21.42
N SER A 38 2.12 1.69 20.71
CA SER A 38 3.57 1.87 20.63
C SER A 38 4.12 2.41 21.97
N PRO A 39 5.44 2.23 22.23
CA PRO A 39 6.07 2.76 23.43
C PRO A 39 6.42 4.25 23.33
N PHE A 40 5.89 4.97 22.32
CA PHE A 40 6.30 6.34 22.01
C PHE A 40 5.26 7.36 22.49
N ASP A 41 5.70 8.36 23.26
CA ASP A 41 4.88 9.53 23.59
C ASP A 41 4.65 10.44 22.37
N GLU A 42 5.59 10.36 21.39
CA GLU A 42 5.58 11.17 20.18
C GLU A 42 6.16 10.38 19.02
N ALA A 43 5.47 10.34 17.88
CA ALA A 43 5.94 9.68 16.65
C ALA A 43 5.35 10.31 15.39
N LEU A 44 6.08 10.21 14.27
CA LEU A 44 5.46 10.25 12.95
C LEU A 44 4.77 8.91 12.68
N ILE A 45 3.67 8.96 11.96
CA ILE A 45 2.90 7.78 11.60
C ILE A 45 2.75 7.79 10.08
N LEU A 46 3.31 6.79 9.41
CA LEU A 46 3.17 6.61 7.98
C LEU A 46 2.20 5.44 7.72
N VAL A 47 1.03 5.77 7.20
CA VAL A 47 0.03 4.80 6.76
C VAL A 47 0.10 4.68 5.25
N MET A 48 0.30 3.47 4.75
CA MET A 48 0.31 3.20 3.31
C MET A 48 -0.49 1.94 3.02
N ASP A 49 -1.50 2.09 2.15
CA ASP A 49 -2.45 1.03 1.85
C ASP A 49 -2.70 0.90 0.34
N GLY A 50 -3.55 -0.04 -0.06
CA GLY A 50 -4.11 -0.09 -1.40
C GLY A 50 -4.98 1.14 -1.63
N VAL A 51 -6.11 1.18 -0.97
CA VAL A 51 -6.98 2.37 -0.88
C VAL A 51 -7.88 2.24 0.36
N GLY A 52 -7.90 3.26 1.19
CA GLY A 52 -8.81 3.41 2.31
C GLY A 52 -9.78 4.55 2.00
N GLU A 53 -11.01 4.26 1.63
CA GLU A 53 -11.97 5.23 1.13
C GLU A 53 -11.43 5.95 -0.13
N TRP A 54 -10.70 7.05 0.01
CA TRP A 54 -10.05 7.77 -1.09
C TRP A 54 -8.54 8.01 -0.87
N VAL A 55 -8.07 7.85 0.36
CA VAL A 55 -6.66 8.06 0.72
C VAL A 55 -5.91 6.76 0.54
N THR A 56 -4.70 6.83 -0.01
CA THR A 56 -3.81 5.69 -0.26
C THR A 56 -2.55 5.75 0.58
N SER A 57 -2.14 6.96 0.98
CA SER A 57 -1.04 7.17 1.90
C SER A 57 -1.32 8.37 2.78
N THR A 58 -1.02 8.26 4.07
CA THR A 58 -1.18 9.32 5.06
C THR A 58 0.08 9.44 5.89
N VAL A 59 0.55 10.66 6.06
CA VAL A 59 1.51 11.03 7.09
C VAL A 59 0.75 11.71 8.22
N ALA A 60 0.84 11.18 9.41
CA ALA A 60 0.28 11.79 10.60
C ALA A 60 1.35 12.01 11.67
N TYR A 61 1.04 12.86 12.62
CA TYR A 61 1.83 13.12 13.83
C TYR A 61 1.01 12.72 15.02
N GLY A 62 1.53 11.79 15.79
CA GLY A 62 0.97 11.34 17.06
C GLY A 62 1.73 11.98 18.22
N LYS A 63 1.00 12.51 19.21
CA LYS A 63 1.55 12.99 20.47
C LYS A 63 0.55 12.81 21.59
N ASP A 64 0.98 12.21 22.67
CA ASP A 64 0.14 11.85 23.82
C ASP A 64 -1.09 11.03 23.35
N ASN A 65 -2.29 11.54 23.49
CA ASN A 65 -3.55 10.91 23.06
C ASN A 65 -4.14 11.54 21.79
N LYS A 66 -3.34 12.25 20.99
CA LYS A 66 -3.82 12.97 19.79
C LYS A 66 -3.06 12.52 18.54
N ILE A 67 -3.80 12.39 17.45
CA ILE A 67 -3.25 12.16 16.12
C ILE A 67 -3.70 13.29 15.20
N LYS A 68 -2.75 13.89 14.49
CA LYS A 68 -2.99 14.96 13.52
C LYS A 68 -2.50 14.54 12.13
N ILE A 69 -3.36 14.55 11.13
CA ILE A 69 -2.97 14.34 9.73
C ILE A 69 -2.14 15.53 9.25
N LEU A 70 -1.03 15.25 8.59
CA LEU A 70 -0.08 16.22 8.04
C LEU A 70 -0.13 16.25 6.51
N LYS A 71 -0.07 15.10 5.86
CA LYS A 71 -0.02 14.96 4.39
C LYS A 71 -0.78 13.73 3.93
N GLU A 72 -1.30 13.77 2.71
CA GLU A 72 -2.02 12.65 2.10
C GLU A 72 -1.67 12.51 0.61
N ILE A 73 -1.65 11.28 0.14
CA ILE A 73 -1.75 10.91 -1.28
C ILE A 73 -3.09 10.22 -1.46
N LYS A 74 -3.79 10.55 -2.55
CA LYS A 74 -5.13 10.04 -2.83
C LYS A 74 -5.16 9.17 -4.07
N PHE A 75 -6.14 8.30 -4.13
CA PHE A 75 -6.48 7.51 -5.30
C PHE A 75 -6.53 8.40 -6.56
N PRO A 76 -6.00 7.95 -7.70
CA PRO A 76 -5.54 6.59 -8.00
C PRO A 76 -4.04 6.33 -7.73
N HIS A 77 -3.34 7.26 -7.09
CA HIS A 77 -1.90 7.16 -6.83
C HIS A 77 -1.66 6.37 -5.54
N SER A 78 -1.30 5.09 -5.67
CA SER A 78 -1.13 4.17 -4.55
C SER A 78 0.07 3.25 -4.77
N LEU A 79 0.96 3.20 -3.79
CA LEU A 79 2.06 2.23 -3.78
C LEU A 79 1.56 0.81 -3.57
N GLY A 80 0.53 0.64 -2.73
CA GLY A 80 -0.11 -0.66 -2.49
C GLY A 80 -0.77 -1.20 -3.75
N LEU A 81 -1.55 -0.38 -4.49
CA LEU A 81 -2.15 -0.81 -5.76
C LEU A 81 -1.10 -1.07 -6.85
N LEU A 82 -0.01 -0.30 -6.87
CA LEU A 82 1.11 -0.57 -7.76
C LEU A 82 1.70 -1.95 -7.46
N TYR A 83 2.00 -2.26 -6.20
CA TYR A 83 2.51 -3.56 -5.78
C TYR A 83 1.53 -4.69 -6.12
N SER A 84 0.23 -4.48 -5.89
CA SER A 84 -0.84 -5.41 -6.26
C SER A 84 -0.97 -5.62 -7.77
N ALA A 85 -0.69 -4.59 -8.59
CA ALA A 85 -0.65 -4.73 -10.05
C ALA A 85 0.47 -5.69 -10.51
N PHE A 86 1.63 -5.61 -9.89
CA PHE A 86 2.72 -6.57 -10.13
C PHE A 86 2.41 -7.96 -9.56
N THR A 87 1.73 -8.03 -8.42
CA THR A 87 1.21 -9.29 -7.86
C THR A 87 0.31 -9.99 -8.87
N TYR A 88 -0.64 -9.25 -9.44
CA TYR A 88 -1.52 -9.74 -10.52
C TYR A 88 -0.74 -10.15 -11.77
N TYR A 89 0.24 -9.34 -12.18
CA TYR A 89 1.03 -9.58 -13.39
C TYR A 89 1.82 -10.90 -13.32
N VAL A 90 2.39 -11.19 -12.16
CA VAL A 90 3.10 -12.45 -11.88
C VAL A 90 2.13 -13.62 -11.65
N GLY A 91 0.82 -13.38 -11.70
CA GLY A 91 -0.22 -14.40 -11.59
C GLY A 91 -0.57 -14.80 -10.16
N PHE A 92 -0.29 -13.96 -9.18
CA PHE A 92 -0.77 -14.16 -7.82
C PHE A 92 -2.10 -13.43 -7.58
N LYS A 93 -2.89 -13.96 -6.65
CA LYS A 93 -4.19 -13.38 -6.31
C LYS A 93 -4.01 -12.07 -5.52
N VAL A 94 -4.53 -10.97 -6.04
CA VAL A 94 -4.54 -9.67 -5.36
C VAL A 94 -5.27 -9.74 -4.02
N ASN A 95 -4.84 -8.95 -3.05
CA ASN A 95 -5.28 -8.91 -1.65
C ASN A 95 -4.98 -10.16 -0.82
N SER A 96 -4.26 -11.12 -1.39
CA SER A 96 -3.85 -12.32 -0.65
C SER A 96 -2.58 -12.97 -1.20
N GLY A 97 -1.92 -12.35 -2.17
CA GLY A 97 -0.72 -12.89 -2.83
C GLY A 97 0.47 -11.94 -2.85
N GLU A 98 0.34 -10.75 -2.26
CA GLU A 98 1.41 -9.77 -2.18
C GLU A 98 2.62 -10.32 -1.41
N TYR A 99 2.39 -11.10 -0.34
CA TYR A 99 3.46 -11.77 0.38
C TYR A 99 4.21 -12.83 -0.46
N LYS A 100 3.52 -13.44 -1.46
CA LYS A 100 4.16 -14.38 -2.40
C LYS A 100 5.08 -13.64 -3.38
N LEU A 101 4.66 -12.46 -3.84
CA LEU A 101 5.50 -11.60 -4.66
C LEU A 101 6.74 -11.14 -3.88
N MET A 102 6.57 -10.71 -2.63
CA MET A 102 7.66 -10.37 -1.71
C MET A 102 8.61 -11.56 -1.52
N GLY A 103 8.07 -12.76 -1.27
CA GLY A 103 8.86 -13.98 -1.11
C GLY A 103 9.54 -14.47 -2.40
N LEU A 104 9.05 -14.06 -3.58
CA LEU A 104 9.67 -14.37 -4.87
C LEU A 104 10.84 -13.43 -5.20
N ALA A 105 10.83 -12.21 -4.70
CA ALA A 105 11.82 -11.18 -5.01
C ALA A 105 13.30 -11.60 -4.77
N PRO A 106 13.65 -12.33 -3.70
CA PRO A 106 15.04 -12.76 -3.46
C PRO A 106 15.62 -13.71 -4.53
N TYR A 107 14.77 -14.33 -5.35
CA TYR A 107 15.21 -15.23 -6.43
C TYR A 107 15.47 -14.50 -7.75
N GLY A 108 15.22 -13.19 -7.82
CA GLY A 108 15.40 -12.37 -9.01
C GLY A 108 16.49 -11.32 -8.88
N ILE A 109 16.74 -10.65 -10.00
CA ILE A 109 17.63 -9.48 -10.09
C ILE A 109 16.74 -8.26 -10.44
N PRO A 110 16.90 -7.08 -9.79
CA PRO A 110 16.03 -5.93 -10.00
C PRO A 110 16.32 -5.17 -11.30
N LYS A 111 16.47 -5.87 -12.43
CA LYS A 111 16.86 -5.30 -13.72
C LYS A 111 15.81 -4.40 -14.37
N TYR A 112 14.55 -4.48 -13.92
CA TYR A 112 13.46 -3.63 -14.40
C TYR A 112 13.19 -2.42 -13.47
N LYS A 113 13.99 -2.22 -12.42
CA LYS A 113 13.81 -1.15 -11.44
C LYS A 113 13.72 0.23 -12.08
N ASP A 114 14.70 0.58 -12.93
CA ASP A 114 14.72 1.89 -13.58
C ASP A 114 13.59 2.04 -14.60
N LYS A 115 13.23 0.96 -15.30
CA LYS A 115 12.07 0.95 -16.20
C LYS A 115 10.78 1.23 -15.44
N ILE A 116 10.55 0.61 -14.28
CA ILE A 116 9.39 0.85 -13.41
C ILE A 116 9.35 2.33 -12.98
N LYS A 117 10.46 2.86 -12.49
CA LYS A 117 10.56 4.25 -12.03
C LYS A 117 10.31 5.26 -13.14
N ASN A 118 10.90 5.05 -14.31
CA ASN A 118 10.84 6.01 -15.40
C ASN A 118 9.50 5.96 -16.16
N GLU A 119 8.93 4.75 -16.34
CA GLU A 119 7.75 4.56 -17.16
C GLU A 119 6.43 4.55 -16.37
N LEU A 120 6.43 4.07 -15.13
CA LEU A 120 5.19 3.87 -14.37
C LEU A 120 4.97 4.89 -13.26
N ILE A 121 6.02 5.59 -12.81
CA ILE A 121 5.99 6.45 -11.63
C ILE A 121 6.59 7.81 -11.97
N ASP A 122 5.95 8.88 -11.51
CA ASP A 122 6.56 10.20 -11.37
C ASP A 122 6.94 10.37 -9.90
N LEU A 123 8.20 10.04 -9.56
CA LEU A 123 8.73 10.07 -8.21
C LEU A 123 9.47 11.39 -7.96
N LYS A 124 9.10 12.11 -6.90
CA LYS A 124 9.75 13.36 -6.49
C LYS A 124 10.87 13.11 -5.48
N SER A 125 11.74 14.09 -5.31
CA SER A 125 12.88 14.02 -4.40
C SER A 125 12.50 13.90 -2.92
N ASP A 126 11.28 14.29 -2.55
CA ASP A 126 10.74 14.15 -1.20
C ASP A 126 10.07 12.78 -0.95
N GLY A 127 10.05 11.92 -1.97
CA GLY A 127 9.41 10.61 -1.93
C GLY A 127 7.93 10.62 -2.31
N SER A 128 7.31 11.78 -2.49
CA SER A 128 5.96 11.84 -3.04
C SER A 128 5.95 11.35 -4.49
N PHE A 129 4.85 10.74 -4.90
CA PHE A 129 4.79 10.10 -6.21
C PHE A 129 3.40 10.21 -6.86
N ARG A 130 3.39 10.06 -8.18
CA ARG A 130 2.19 9.83 -8.96
C ARG A 130 2.37 8.60 -9.84
N ILE A 131 1.34 7.77 -9.94
CA ILE A 131 1.31 6.61 -10.82
C ILE A 131 0.77 7.04 -12.18
N LYS A 132 1.46 6.68 -13.26
CA LYS A 132 1.02 6.94 -14.63
C LYS A 132 -0.09 5.96 -15.01
N GLN A 133 -1.34 6.41 -14.88
CA GLN A 133 -2.55 5.58 -14.97
C GLN A 133 -2.76 4.91 -16.33
N GLU A 134 -2.11 5.38 -17.38
CA GLU A 134 -2.25 4.81 -18.73
C GLU A 134 -1.81 3.36 -18.89
N TYR A 135 -1.13 2.78 -17.90
CA TYR A 135 -0.68 1.39 -17.86
C TYR A 135 -1.59 0.47 -17.05
N PHE A 136 -2.57 1.03 -16.32
CA PHE A 136 -3.36 0.32 -15.33
C PHE A 136 -4.85 0.40 -15.63
N ASP A 137 -5.59 -0.67 -15.29
CA ASP A 137 -7.04 -0.73 -15.45
C ASP A 137 -7.79 -0.76 -14.11
N TYR A 138 -7.09 -0.78 -12.97
CA TYR A 138 -7.73 -0.90 -11.65
C TYR A 138 -8.65 0.27 -11.28
N SER A 139 -8.52 1.41 -11.96
CA SER A 139 -9.38 2.58 -11.71
C SER A 139 -10.74 2.48 -12.38
N THR A 140 -10.85 1.75 -13.49
CA THR A 140 -12.05 1.74 -14.35
C THR A 140 -12.44 0.36 -14.87
N GLY A 141 -11.61 -0.65 -14.66
CA GLY A 141 -11.79 -1.99 -15.19
C GLY A 141 -11.76 -3.08 -14.11
N LEU A 142 -11.84 -4.33 -14.57
CA LEU A 142 -11.80 -5.52 -13.73
C LEU A 142 -10.41 -6.18 -13.67
N LYS A 143 -9.40 -5.56 -14.30
CA LYS A 143 -8.02 -6.04 -14.33
C LYS A 143 -7.12 -5.01 -13.66
N MET A 144 -5.96 -5.46 -13.19
CA MET A 144 -4.99 -4.54 -12.58
C MET A 144 -4.16 -3.80 -13.63
N VAL A 145 -3.81 -4.47 -14.73
CA VAL A 145 -2.92 -3.96 -15.78
C VAL A 145 -3.56 -4.11 -17.16
N ASN A 146 -3.15 -3.26 -18.11
CA ASN A 146 -3.64 -3.27 -19.49
C ASN A 146 -2.56 -3.71 -20.50
N SER A 147 -2.90 -3.62 -21.80
CA SER A 147 -1.99 -4.02 -22.88
C SER A 147 -0.73 -3.17 -22.99
N LYS A 148 -0.74 -1.89 -22.57
CA LYS A 148 0.46 -1.05 -22.55
C LYS A 148 1.46 -1.54 -21.50
N PHE A 149 0.97 -1.94 -20.31
CA PHE A 149 1.80 -2.55 -19.28
C PHE A 149 2.45 -3.85 -19.78
N VAL A 150 1.66 -4.73 -20.40
CA VAL A 150 2.16 -5.98 -20.97
C VAL A 150 3.24 -5.71 -22.03
N LYS A 151 3.01 -4.76 -22.95
CA LYS A 151 4.01 -4.37 -23.97
C LYS A 151 5.29 -3.78 -23.35
N LEU A 152 5.17 -3.06 -22.25
CA LEU A 152 6.34 -2.45 -21.57
C LEU A 152 7.32 -3.51 -21.08
N PHE A 153 6.84 -4.63 -20.54
CA PHE A 153 7.67 -5.71 -20.02
C PHE A 153 7.92 -6.84 -21.00
N GLY A 154 7.10 -6.99 -22.04
CA GLY A 154 7.31 -7.92 -23.15
C GLY A 154 6.69 -9.31 -22.97
N GLU A 155 6.18 -9.63 -21.79
CA GLU A 155 5.56 -10.92 -21.47
C GLU A 155 4.07 -10.72 -21.08
N PRO A 156 3.18 -11.69 -21.37
CA PRO A 156 1.79 -11.63 -20.94
C PRO A 156 1.65 -11.76 -19.41
N VAL A 157 0.44 -11.44 -18.91
CA VAL A 157 0.07 -11.76 -17.52
C VAL A 157 0.13 -13.27 -17.34
N ARG A 158 0.86 -13.75 -16.34
CA ARG A 158 0.98 -15.16 -16.04
C ARG A 158 -0.35 -15.76 -15.59
N VAL A 159 -0.70 -16.92 -16.14
CA VAL A 159 -1.86 -17.73 -15.72
C VAL A 159 -1.38 -18.90 -14.86
N PRO A 160 -1.65 -18.92 -13.53
CA PRO A 160 -1.01 -19.86 -12.60
C PRO A 160 -1.12 -21.34 -12.97
N ASP A 161 -2.28 -21.75 -13.50
CA ASP A 161 -2.56 -23.16 -13.80
C ASP A 161 -2.00 -23.62 -15.15
N LYS A 162 -1.44 -22.69 -15.96
CA LYS A 162 -0.92 -22.96 -17.30
C LYS A 162 0.56 -22.66 -17.43
N ASP A 163 1.03 -21.62 -16.71
CA ASP A 163 2.37 -21.08 -16.89
C ASP A 163 3.21 -21.34 -15.65
N LEU A 164 4.46 -21.74 -15.84
CA LEU A 164 5.45 -21.85 -14.75
C LEU A 164 5.99 -20.47 -14.37
N LEU A 165 6.46 -20.33 -13.13
CA LEU A 165 7.27 -19.19 -12.74
C LEU A 165 8.65 -19.32 -13.41
N THR A 166 9.07 -18.25 -14.07
CA THR A 166 10.37 -18.17 -14.77
C THR A 166 11.27 -17.11 -14.13
N GLN A 167 12.52 -17.04 -14.56
CA GLN A 167 13.45 -15.98 -14.12
C GLN A 167 12.88 -14.57 -14.39
N PHE A 168 12.13 -14.39 -15.47
CA PHE A 168 11.44 -13.13 -15.76
C PHE A 168 10.53 -12.70 -14.61
N HIS A 169 9.70 -13.59 -14.09
CA HIS A 169 8.79 -13.30 -13.00
C HIS A 169 9.52 -12.99 -11.69
N MET A 170 10.65 -13.67 -11.44
CA MET A 170 11.52 -13.41 -10.27
C MET A 170 12.17 -12.03 -10.37
N ASP A 171 12.66 -11.66 -11.56
CA ASP A 171 13.28 -10.35 -11.82
C ASP A 171 12.26 -9.20 -11.73
N ILE A 172 11.02 -9.42 -12.17
CA ILE A 172 9.90 -8.49 -11.99
C ILE A 172 9.61 -8.30 -10.49
N ALA A 173 9.52 -9.39 -9.72
CA ALA A 173 9.30 -9.34 -8.29
C ALA A 173 10.42 -8.58 -7.55
N ALA A 174 11.68 -8.90 -7.85
CA ALA A 174 12.84 -8.19 -7.32
C ALA A 174 12.82 -6.69 -7.66
N SER A 175 12.40 -6.36 -8.88
CA SER A 175 12.39 -4.98 -9.36
C SER A 175 11.34 -4.12 -8.65
N ILE A 176 10.11 -4.60 -8.51
CA ILE A 176 9.08 -3.83 -7.79
C ILE A 176 9.36 -3.77 -6.29
N GLN A 177 9.94 -4.83 -5.71
CA GLN A 177 10.39 -4.81 -4.31
C GLN A 177 11.43 -3.70 -4.08
N ALA A 178 12.46 -3.63 -4.92
CA ALA A 178 13.50 -2.61 -4.84
C ALA A 178 12.97 -1.17 -5.06
N VAL A 179 11.95 -1.00 -5.89
CA VAL A 179 11.27 0.30 -6.07
C VAL A 179 10.47 0.66 -4.82
N THR A 180 9.76 -0.29 -4.24
CA THR A 180 8.96 -0.08 -3.02
C THR A 180 9.86 0.36 -1.86
N GLU A 181 10.98 -0.33 -1.64
CA GLU A 181 11.98 0.02 -0.63
C GLU A 181 12.56 1.43 -0.84
N GLU A 182 12.92 1.77 -2.08
CA GLU A 182 13.45 3.10 -2.41
C GLU A 182 12.45 4.21 -2.08
N ILE A 183 11.16 4.03 -2.45
CA ILE A 183 10.11 5.01 -2.16
C ILE A 183 9.93 5.18 -0.65
N LEU A 184 9.83 4.07 0.10
CA LEU A 184 9.68 4.11 1.56
C LEU A 184 10.86 4.81 2.24
N ILE A 185 12.08 4.50 1.84
CA ILE A 185 13.29 5.13 2.36
C ILE A 185 13.30 6.64 2.03
N LEU A 186 12.93 7.05 0.82
CA LEU A 186 12.85 8.46 0.44
C LEU A 186 11.82 9.21 1.29
N ILE A 187 10.61 8.67 1.41
CA ILE A 187 9.54 9.27 2.22
C ILE A 187 10.02 9.42 3.67
N THR A 188 10.45 8.35 4.30
CA THR A 188 10.81 8.35 5.73
C THR A 188 11.99 9.26 6.04
N ARG A 189 13.04 9.28 5.19
CA ARG A 189 14.18 10.20 5.34
C ARG A 189 13.78 11.67 5.22
N ASN A 190 12.90 12.00 4.27
CA ASN A 190 12.44 13.37 4.10
C ASN A 190 11.52 13.81 5.25
N LEU A 191 10.62 12.94 5.70
CA LEU A 191 9.78 13.21 6.86
C LEU A 191 10.61 13.42 8.13
N ALA A 192 11.63 12.59 8.37
CA ALA A 192 12.52 12.75 9.52
C ALA A 192 13.27 14.10 9.50
N LYS A 193 13.70 14.56 8.32
CA LYS A 193 14.34 15.89 8.17
C LYS A 193 13.36 17.04 8.38
N GLU A 194 12.14 16.92 7.82
CA GLU A 194 11.14 17.99 7.85
C GLU A 194 10.57 18.20 9.25
N TYR A 195 10.19 17.12 9.92
CA TYR A 195 9.48 17.19 11.20
C TYR A 195 10.40 17.03 12.41
N LYS A 196 11.63 16.54 12.24
CA LYS A 196 12.62 16.33 13.30
C LYS A 196 12.13 15.43 14.45
N VAL A 197 11.18 14.54 14.16
CA VAL A 197 10.68 13.51 15.07
C VAL A 197 11.51 12.24 14.90
N LYS A 198 11.93 11.63 16.00
CA LYS A 198 12.84 10.47 15.99
C LYS A 198 12.13 9.13 15.79
N ASN A 199 10.88 9.05 16.22
CA ASN A 199 10.11 7.82 16.22
C ASN A 199 9.19 7.75 15.00
N LEU A 200 9.05 6.55 14.44
CA LEU A 200 8.19 6.26 13.30
C LEU A 200 7.32 5.05 13.61
N CYS A 201 6.03 5.18 13.40
CA CYS A 201 5.08 4.08 13.36
C CYS A 201 4.67 3.83 11.91
N LEU A 202 4.55 2.57 11.51
CA LEU A 202 4.11 2.14 10.18
C LEU A 202 2.77 1.42 10.31
N ALA A 203 1.85 1.67 9.38
CA ALA A 203 0.54 1.01 9.31
C ALA A 203 0.03 0.89 7.87
N GLY A 204 -1.06 0.15 7.69
CA GLY A 204 -1.65 -0.15 6.37
C GLY A 204 -1.04 -1.37 5.72
N GLY A 205 -1.63 -1.81 4.60
CA GLY A 205 -1.24 -3.04 3.91
C GLY A 205 0.20 -3.07 3.43
N VAL A 206 0.79 -1.92 3.05
CA VAL A 206 2.20 -1.84 2.63
C VAL A 206 3.15 -2.09 3.81
N ALA A 207 2.75 -1.75 5.04
CA ALA A 207 3.54 -2.03 6.24
C ALA A 207 3.65 -3.53 6.59
N LEU A 208 2.93 -4.41 5.88
CA LEU A 208 3.13 -5.86 5.96
C LEU A 208 4.32 -6.35 5.15
N ASN A 209 4.92 -5.49 4.33
CA ASN A 209 6.14 -5.82 3.59
C ASN A 209 7.36 -5.75 4.52
N CYS A 210 7.62 -6.86 5.21
CA CYS A 210 8.68 -6.97 6.21
C CYS A 210 10.12 -6.85 5.64
N VAL A 211 10.28 -6.89 4.32
CA VAL A 211 11.58 -6.65 3.65
C VAL A 211 11.83 -5.16 3.48
N ALA A 212 10.76 -4.38 3.30
CA ALA A 212 10.88 -2.93 3.10
C ALA A 212 10.94 -2.13 4.42
N ASN A 213 10.48 -2.71 5.53
CA ASN A 213 10.41 -2.07 6.87
C ASN A 213 11.75 -1.99 7.59
#